data_6b1bb490c0b2aba488287adce581ea9d
#
_entry.id   6b1bb490c0b2aba488287adce581ea9d
#
_cell.length_a   1.000
_cell.length_b   1.000
_cell.length_c   1.000
_cell.angle_alpha   90.00
_cell.angle_beta   90.00
_cell.angle_gamma   90.00
#
_symmetry.space_group_name_H-M   'P 1'
#
loop_
_entity.id
_entity.type
_entity.pdbx_description
1 polymer ?
#
loop_
_entity_poly.entity_id
_entity_poly.type
_entity_poly.pdbx_seq_one_letter_code
_entity_poly.pdbx_strand_id
1 'polypeptide(L)'
;MQLIYGIKDKPKFSQRLVFALQQVLAIMAATLAVPAVINNSMKELGIVTDMSPAAALCGAGIGTVIYLLFTRSKSPVFLGSSFAFIDSMCSAFAGAATVSLGYLGLILGAVLAGLVYVVLAIFAKTLGTDWLNRLMPPVVIGPTVAIIGLSLAPNAIADLLKSGVTEQVMQYSIELKSGIPTIVENLVDTATGSVHVCLVCGLITLLTTVLFATFGKKMSRLIPFILGILAGYASACVFYLIGDLVGNDMLKVISFEPFVRCFSPVSLSSFFSVPGFTFLRAKGAFSELNAGYFITLLTAYVPVAFVVFAEHIADHKNLSTIVEKDLLKDPGLHRTLLGDGVGSMAGAFFGGCPNTTYGESIGCVAITGNASIVTIWYAAALCILISFLSPFIAFLESIPSCVMGGVCIALYGFIAVSGLKMLQNVDLNENANLFTASVILITGVGGLSLTVGKVEIRTVACALILGIIVNKMLKEKKETKKVYHHKKKRR
;
A
#
# COMPACT_ATOMS: atom_id res chain seq x y z
N MET A 1 -5.83 28.08 1.91
CA MET A 1 -5.54 27.65 3.31
C MET A 1 -4.22 28.30 3.71
N GLN A 2 -4.15 29.01 4.84
CA GLN A 2 -2.90 29.71 5.20
C GLN A 2 -1.94 28.73 5.85
N LEU A 3 -0.77 28.51 5.24
CA LEU A 3 0.30 27.68 5.82
C LEU A 3 0.91 28.38 7.02
N ILE A 4 1.18 27.62 8.10
CA ILE A 4 1.95 28.10 9.25
C ILE A 4 3.45 28.11 8.91
N TYR A 5 3.90 27.08 8.18
CA TYR A 5 5.27 26.95 7.69
C TYR A 5 5.27 26.54 6.21
N GLY A 6 5.90 27.36 5.38
CA GLY A 6 6.14 27.06 3.98
C GLY A 6 7.29 26.05 3.77
N ILE A 7 7.51 25.66 2.52
CA ILE A 7 8.50 24.60 2.15
C ILE A 7 9.91 24.90 2.70
N LYS A 8 10.36 26.13 2.66
CA LYS A 8 11.72 26.55 3.08
C LYS A 8 11.83 26.92 4.55
N ASP A 9 10.71 27.03 5.26
CA ASP A 9 10.71 27.48 6.64
C ASP A 9 11.31 26.41 7.56
N LYS A 10 11.95 26.86 8.64
CA LYS A 10 12.59 25.99 9.63
C LYS A 10 11.92 26.18 10.97
N PRO A 11 10.89 25.39 11.31
CA PRO A 11 10.26 25.42 12.65
C PRO A 11 11.31 25.25 13.78
N LYS A 12 11.00 25.67 15.01
CA LYS A 12 11.86 25.42 16.16
C LYS A 12 12.06 23.93 16.38
N PHE A 13 13.17 23.50 16.99
CA PHE A 13 13.52 22.08 17.13
C PHE A 13 12.39 21.22 17.74
N SER A 14 11.78 21.67 18.84
CA SER A 14 10.66 20.97 19.48
C SER A 14 9.44 20.83 18.54
N GLN A 15 9.14 21.88 17.77
CA GLN A 15 8.06 21.84 16.78
C GLN A 15 8.37 20.90 15.61
N ARG A 16 9.64 20.87 15.14
CA ARG A 16 10.05 19.91 14.10
C ARG A 16 9.82 18.48 14.53
N LEU A 17 10.20 18.15 15.77
CA LEU A 17 10.04 16.80 16.30
C LEU A 17 8.55 16.42 16.42
N VAL A 18 7.70 17.33 16.92
CA VAL A 18 6.26 17.11 17.02
C VAL A 18 5.64 16.91 15.64
N PHE A 19 5.94 17.79 14.69
CA PHE A 19 5.41 17.67 13.33
C PHE A 19 5.96 16.43 12.58
N ALA A 20 7.22 16.06 12.81
CA ALA A 20 7.80 14.85 12.28
C ALA A 20 7.10 13.60 12.83
N LEU A 21 6.86 13.57 14.14
CA LEU A 21 6.11 12.47 14.76
C LEU A 21 4.67 12.39 14.22
N GLN A 22 4.02 13.53 13.96
CA GLN A 22 2.70 13.56 13.31
C GLN A 22 2.73 12.94 11.92
N GLN A 23 3.74 13.26 11.10
CA GLN A 23 3.91 12.66 9.78
C GLN A 23 4.11 11.14 9.88
N VAL A 24 5.00 10.69 10.78
CA VAL A 24 5.25 9.27 11.01
C VAL A 24 3.98 8.54 11.41
N LEU A 25 3.24 9.07 12.39
CA LEU A 25 1.99 8.47 12.85
C LEU A 25 0.90 8.48 11.76
N ALA A 26 0.85 9.52 10.92
CA ALA A 26 -0.13 9.58 9.83
C ALA A 26 0.09 8.48 8.77
N ILE A 27 1.37 8.18 8.43
CA ILE A 27 1.71 7.20 7.38
C ILE A 27 1.87 5.78 7.91
N MET A 28 2.06 5.62 9.21
CA MET A 28 2.46 4.36 9.83
C MET A 28 1.45 3.25 9.56
N ALA A 29 0.16 3.49 9.83
CA ALA A 29 -0.87 2.46 9.69
C ALA A 29 -0.90 1.86 8.27
N ALA A 30 -0.87 2.73 7.26
CA ALA A 30 -0.86 2.30 5.86
C ALA A 30 0.43 1.55 5.49
N THR A 31 1.59 2.04 5.94
CA THR A 31 2.89 1.39 5.67
C THR A 31 2.98 0.00 6.29
N LEU A 32 2.43 -0.19 7.50
CA LEU A 32 2.46 -1.46 8.21
C LEU A 32 1.43 -2.48 7.68
N ALA A 33 0.32 -1.99 7.12
CA ALA A 33 -0.74 -2.85 6.59
C ALA A 33 -0.27 -3.68 5.38
N VAL A 34 0.56 -3.13 4.50
CA VAL A 34 0.98 -3.80 3.26
C VAL A 34 1.71 -5.13 3.52
N PRO A 35 2.77 -5.21 4.36
CA PRO A 35 3.40 -6.48 4.70
C PRO A 35 2.44 -7.48 5.35
N ALA A 36 1.56 -7.01 6.23
CA ALA A 36 0.59 -7.85 6.92
C ALA A 36 -0.39 -8.50 5.93
N VAL A 37 -0.92 -7.72 4.98
CA VAL A 37 -1.83 -8.21 3.92
C VAL A 37 -1.14 -9.28 3.08
N ILE A 38 0.11 -9.04 2.66
CA ILE A 38 0.84 -10.01 1.84
C ILE A 38 1.11 -11.30 2.61
N ASN A 39 1.56 -11.21 3.87
CA ASN A 39 1.77 -12.39 4.71
C ASN A 39 0.48 -13.21 4.87
N ASN A 40 -0.65 -12.55 5.09
CA ASN A 40 -1.94 -13.22 5.20
C ASN A 40 -2.39 -13.86 3.88
N SER A 41 -2.32 -13.12 2.75
CA SER A 41 -2.69 -13.62 1.43
C SER A 41 -1.81 -14.81 0.99
N MET A 42 -0.51 -14.78 1.29
CA MET A 42 0.39 -15.88 0.95
C MET A 42 0.16 -17.11 1.85
N LYS A 43 -0.17 -16.89 3.12
CA LYS A 43 -0.53 -17.99 4.05
C LYS A 43 -1.76 -18.77 3.55
N GLU A 44 -2.76 -18.09 2.97
CA GLU A 44 -3.93 -18.73 2.36
C GLU A 44 -3.58 -19.62 1.16
N LEU A 45 -2.47 -19.32 0.47
CA LEU A 45 -1.93 -20.14 -0.62
C LEU A 45 -0.93 -21.21 -0.13
N GLY A 46 -0.76 -21.39 1.18
CA GLY A 46 0.19 -22.32 1.77
C GLY A 46 1.65 -21.85 1.71
N ILE A 47 1.91 -20.57 1.37
CA ILE A 47 3.25 -20.01 1.29
C ILE A 47 3.51 -19.19 2.57
N VAL A 48 4.42 -19.66 3.40
CA VAL A 48 4.78 -18.96 4.64
C VAL A 48 5.80 -17.86 4.32
N THR A 49 5.33 -16.64 4.24
CA THR A 49 6.16 -15.44 4.15
C THR A 49 6.24 -14.76 5.52
N ASP A 50 7.32 -14.01 5.74
CA ASP A 50 7.52 -13.26 6.97
C ASP A 50 8.05 -11.86 6.62
N MET A 51 7.24 -11.11 5.85
CA MET A 51 7.56 -9.71 5.55
C MET A 51 7.46 -8.88 6.83
N SER A 52 8.54 -8.19 7.13
CA SER A 52 8.66 -7.40 8.36
C SER A 52 8.02 -6.00 8.22
N PRO A 53 6.99 -5.66 9.02
CA PRO A 53 6.44 -4.31 9.05
C PRO A 53 7.48 -3.26 9.45
N ALA A 54 8.41 -3.60 10.33
CA ALA A 54 9.52 -2.72 10.72
C ALA A 54 10.47 -2.45 9.55
N ALA A 55 10.81 -3.49 8.74
CA ALA A 55 11.62 -3.30 7.55
C ALA A 55 10.90 -2.42 6.51
N ALA A 56 9.58 -2.58 6.33
CA ALA A 56 8.77 -1.72 5.45
C ALA A 56 8.81 -0.25 5.91
N LEU A 57 8.69 -0.01 7.22
CA LEU A 57 8.81 1.35 7.79
C LEU A 57 10.21 1.94 7.56
N CYS A 58 11.27 1.15 7.75
CA CYS A 58 12.64 1.55 7.43
C CYS A 58 12.80 1.90 5.95
N GLY A 59 12.28 1.03 5.06
CA GLY A 59 12.27 1.21 3.62
C GLY A 59 11.53 2.48 3.19
N ALA A 60 10.40 2.80 3.83
CA ALA A 60 9.65 4.03 3.61
C ALA A 60 10.47 5.27 4.01
N GLY A 61 11.15 5.23 5.15
CA GLY A 61 12.08 6.28 5.59
C GLY A 61 13.23 6.49 4.61
N ILE A 62 13.92 5.42 4.21
CA ILE A 62 15.05 5.47 3.25
C ILE A 62 14.56 5.96 1.89
N GLY A 63 13.43 5.43 1.38
CA GLY A 63 12.83 5.88 0.12
C GLY A 63 12.49 7.37 0.14
N THR A 64 11.96 7.87 1.26
CA THR A 64 11.68 9.29 1.45
C THR A 64 12.97 10.14 1.44
N VAL A 65 14.04 9.69 2.09
CA VAL A 65 15.36 10.37 2.04
C VAL A 65 15.83 10.50 0.59
N ILE A 66 15.76 9.42 -0.19
CA ILE A 66 16.15 9.40 -1.61
C ILE A 66 15.27 10.36 -2.42
N TYR A 67 13.96 10.32 -2.20
CA TYR A 67 13.01 11.24 -2.84
C TYR A 67 13.38 12.71 -2.58
N LEU A 68 13.68 13.06 -1.33
CA LEU A 68 14.04 14.42 -0.95
C LEU A 68 15.35 14.88 -1.63
N LEU A 69 16.31 13.98 -1.82
CA LEU A 69 17.56 14.26 -2.56
C LEU A 69 17.26 14.56 -4.03
N PHE A 70 16.49 13.71 -4.72
CA PHE A 70 16.16 13.90 -6.14
C PHE A 70 15.32 15.16 -6.38
N THR A 71 14.38 15.47 -5.48
CA THR A 71 13.55 16.68 -5.56
C THR A 71 14.27 17.95 -5.09
N ARG A 72 15.56 17.85 -4.71
CA ARG A 72 16.36 18.95 -4.14
C ARG A 72 15.66 19.60 -2.93
N SER A 73 15.04 18.79 -2.12
CA SER A 73 14.29 19.26 -0.94
C SER A 73 13.23 20.34 -1.28
N LYS A 74 12.50 20.19 -2.38
CA LYS A 74 11.47 21.14 -2.82
C LYS A 74 10.05 20.59 -2.78
N SER A 75 9.86 19.28 -2.61
CA SER A 75 8.55 18.63 -2.53
C SER A 75 8.38 17.97 -1.17
N PRO A 76 7.55 18.54 -0.27
CA PRO A 76 7.38 18.08 1.10
C PRO A 76 6.34 16.94 1.19
N VAL A 77 6.67 15.77 0.63
CA VAL A 77 5.86 14.57 0.70
C VAL A 77 6.68 13.42 1.28
N PHE A 78 6.01 12.55 2.04
CA PHE A 78 6.58 11.31 2.56
C PHE A 78 6.17 10.15 1.64
N LEU A 79 7.10 9.24 1.35
CA LEU A 79 6.83 8.00 0.63
C LEU A 79 6.49 6.87 1.61
N GLY A 80 5.58 6.00 1.22
CA GLY A 80 5.26 4.81 2.00
C GLY A 80 4.93 3.61 1.12
N SER A 81 4.67 2.44 1.73
CA SER A 81 4.42 1.19 1.03
C SER A 81 3.18 1.27 0.14
N SER A 82 3.31 1.00 -1.14
CA SER A 82 2.23 1.14 -2.12
C SER A 82 1.25 -0.03 -2.09
N PHE A 83 -0.02 0.25 -1.83
CA PHE A 83 -1.10 -0.73 -1.93
C PHE A 83 -1.33 -1.23 -3.36
N ALA A 84 -1.07 -0.40 -4.36
CA ALA A 84 -1.24 -0.77 -5.76
C ALA A 84 -0.38 -1.98 -6.17
N PHE A 85 0.77 -2.18 -5.52
CA PHE A 85 1.66 -3.29 -5.82
C PHE A 85 1.37 -4.57 -5.02
N ILE A 86 0.35 -4.64 -4.16
CA ILE A 86 0.05 -5.84 -3.35
C ILE A 86 -0.11 -7.07 -4.25
N ASP A 87 -0.95 -7.00 -5.27
CA ASP A 87 -1.14 -8.11 -6.22
C ASP A 87 0.16 -8.49 -6.95
N SER A 88 1.00 -7.52 -7.30
CA SER A 88 2.30 -7.75 -7.92
C SER A 88 3.26 -8.46 -6.97
N MET A 89 3.26 -8.06 -5.69
CA MET A 89 4.08 -8.68 -4.64
C MET A 89 3.60 -10.11 -4.35
N CYS A 90 2.28 -10.33 -4.29
CA CYS A 90 1.71 -11.67 -4.19
C CYS A 90 2.10 -12.55 -5.38
N SER A 91 2.09 -12.00 -6.60
CA SER A 91 2.53 -12.71 -7.81
C SER A 91 4.02 -13.07 -7.77
N ALA A 92 4.86 -12.21 -7.18
CA ALA A 92 6.28 -12.49 -7.01
C ALA A 92 6.52 -13.70 -6.10
N PHE A 93 5.74 -13.87 -5.02
CA PHE A 93 5.84 -15.05 -4.17
C PHE A 93 5.19 -16.29 -4.81
N ALA A 94 3.98 -16.16 -5.34
CA ALA A 94 3.23 -17.27 -5.93
C ALA A 94 3.91 -17.88 -7.17
N GLY A 95 4.64 -17.07 -7.95
CA GLY A 95 5.41 -17.52 -9.11
C GLY A 95 6.81 -18.03 -8.79
N ALA A 96 7.28 -17.89 -7.55
CA ALA A 96 8.61 -18.26 -7.15
C ALA A 96 8.71 -19.76 -6.77
N ALA A 97 9.84 -20.39 -7.09
CA ALA A 97 10.11 -21.75 -6.67
C ALA A 97 10.45 -21.87 -5.17
N THR A 98 11.01 -20.79 -4.61
CA THR A 98 11.35 -20.70 -3.19
C THR A 98 10.92 -19.33 -2.63
N VAL A 99 10.73 -19.26 -1.32
CA VAL A 99 10.40 -18.00 -0.63
C VAL A 99 11.53 -16.97 -0.80
N SER A 100 12.79 -17.39 -0.82
CA SER A 100 13.94 -16.50 -1.07
C SER A 100 13.91 -15.89 -2.48
N LEU A 101 13.51 -16.67 -3.49
CA LEU A 101 13.29 -16.17 -4.85
C LEU A 101 12.12 -15.17 -4.87
N GLY A 102 11.06 -15.40 -4.10
CA GLY A 102 9.97 -14.44 -3.92
C GLY A 102 10.47 -13.10 -3.38
N TYR A 103 11.31 -13.10 -2.35
CA TYR A 103 11.93 -11.85 -1.83
C TYR A 103 12.84 -11.17 -2.87
N LEU A 104 13.59 -11.93 -3.66
CA LEU A 104 14.35 -11.37 -4.80
C LEU A 104 13.38 -10.77 -5.83
N GLY A 105 12.25 -11.42 -6.08
CA GLY A 105 11.20 -10.94 -6.96
C GLY A 105 10.59 -9.61 -6.55
N LEU A 106 10.43 -9.34 -5.24
CA LEU A 106 10.00 -8.04 -4.74
C LEU A 106 10.98 -6.93 -5.14
N ILE A 107 12.28 -7.20 -4.96
CA ILE A 107 13.35 -6.23 -5.30
C ILE A 107 13.39 -6.00 -6.82
N LEU A 108 13.45 -7.07 -7.62
CA LEU A 108 13.51 -6.99 -9.07
C LEU A 108 12.24 -6.36 -9.67
N GLY A 109 11.06 -6.69 -9.13
CA GLY A 109 9.80 -6.10 -9.53
C GLY A 109 9.76 -4.60 -9.28
N ALA A 110 10.22 -4.16 -8.12
CA ALA A 110 10.35 -2.73 -7.81
C ALA A 110 11.35 -2.03 -8.73
N VAL A 111 12.46 -2.69 -9.10
CA VAL A 111 13.42 -2.16 -10.08
C VAL A 111 12.73 -2.01 -11.44
N LEU A 112 11.97 -3.00 -11.90
CA LEU A 112 11.24 -2.93 -13.17
C LEU A 112 10.22 -1.77 -13.16
N ALA A 113 9.44 -1.62 -12.08
CA ALA A 113 8.52 -0.50 -11.91
C ALA A 113 9.24 0.85 -11.88
N GLY A 114 10.33 0.96 -11.13
CA GLY A 114 11.13 2.17 -11.05
C GLY A 114 11.80 2.55 -12.37
N LEU A 115 12.20 1.57 -13.20
CA LEU A 115 12.67 1.83 -14.57
C LEU A 115 11.60 2.45 -15.45
N VAL A 116 10.33 2.04 -15.29
CA VAL A 116 9.20 2.72 -15.95
C VAL A 116 9.15 4.19 -15.56
N TYR A 117 9.32 4.51 -14.27
CA TYR A 117 9.36 5.90 -13.81
C TYR A 117 10.54 6.69 -14.40
N VAL A 118 11.72 6.06 -14.53
CA VAL A 118 12.86 6.68 -15.18
C VAL A 118 12.56 7.04 -16.64
N VAL A 119 11.95 6.11 -17.39
CA VAL A 119 11.54 6.34 -18.78
C VAL A 119 10.48 7.46 -18.85
N LEU A 120 9.47 7.42 -17.99
CA LEU A 120 8.42 8.44 -17.93
C LEU A 120 8.99 9.81 -17.53
N ALA A 121 9.98 9.87 -16.64
CA ALA A 121 10.66 11.09 -16.26
C ALA A 121 11.46 11.70 -17.44
N ILE A 122 12.10 10.87 -18.26
CA ILE A 122 12.78 11.32 -19.48
C ILE A 122 11.75 11.90 -20.45
N PHE A 123 10.64 11.22 -20.68
CA PHE A 123 9.56 11.72 -21.56
C PHE A 123 8.92 13.00 -21.03
N ALA A 124 8.66 13.08 -19.71
CA ALA A 124 8.13 14.30 -19.09
C ALA A 124 9.08 15.50 -19.25
N LYS A 125 10.41 15.26 -19.21
CA LYS A 125 11.42 16.29 -19.40
C LYS A 125 11.53 16.76 -20.87
N THR A 126 11.39 15.84 -21.82
CA THR A 126 11.64 16.11 -23.26
C THR A 126 10.38 16.53 -24.02
N LEU A 127 9.26 15.85 -23.77
CA LEU A 127 8.00 16.00 -24.51
C LEU A 127 6.93 16.80 -23.74
N GLY A 128 7.22 17.19 -22.49
CA GLY A 128 6.20 17.78 -21.62
C GLY A 128 5.20 16.75 -21.09
N THR A 129 4.06 17.21 -20.57
CA THR A 129 3.07 16.35 -19.88
C THR A 129 1.77 16.13 -20.67
N ASP A 130 1.58 16.77 -21.82
CA ASP A 130 0.31 16.76 -22.56
C ASP A 130 -0.05 15.39 -23.14
N TRP A 131 0.95 14.64 -23.62
CA TRP A 131 0.75 13.28 -24.14
C TRP A 131 0.18 12.34 -23.09
N LEU A 132 0.54 12.56 -21.85
CA LEU A 132 0.12 11.76 -20.71
C LEU A 132 -1.37 11.93 -20.41
N ASN A 133 -1.84 13.20 -20.38
CA ASN A 133 -3.26 13.49 -20.19
C ASN A 133 -4.13 12.91 -21.32
N ARG A 134 -3.55 12.66 -22.50
CA ARG A 134 -4.23 11.98 -23.61
C ARG A 134 -4.30 10.48 -23.43
N LEU A 135 -3.19 9.86 -22.98
CA LEU A 135 -3.12 8.40 -22.77
C LEU A 135 -3.93 7.96 -21.56
N MET A 136 -3.81 8.72 -20.47
CA MET A 136 -4.39 8.40 -19.17
C MET A 136 -5.23 9.60 -18.65
N PRO A 137 -6.42 9.82 -19.22
CA PRO A 137 -7.31 10.87 -18.74
C PRO A 137 -7.95 10.46 -17.38
N PRO A 138 -8.51 11.41 -16.61
CA PRO A 138 -9.13 11.13 -15.31
C PRO A 138 -10.20 10.02 -15.35
N VAL A 139 -10.91 9.86 -16.48
CA VAL A 139 -11.89 8.78 -16.68
C VAL A 139 -11.27 7.37 -16.69
N VAL A 140 -9.99 7.25 -16.98
CA VAL A 140 -9.23 5.98 -16.90
C VAL A 140 -8.58 5.86 -15.53
N ILE A 141 -7.89 6.91 -15.07
CA ILE A 141 -7.13 6.88 -13.83
C ILE A 141 -8.04 6.69 -12.61
N GLY A 142 -9.11 7.49 -12.51
CA GLY A 142 -10.00 7.50 -11.35
C GLY A 142 -10.56 6.11 -11.01
N PRO A 143 -11.25 5.43 -11.94
CA PRO A 143 -11.73 4.08 -11.71
C PRO A 143 -10.60 3.08 -11.43
N THR A 144 -9.44 3.23 -12.08
CA THR A 144 -8.29 2.32 -11.85
C THR A 144 -7.74 2.46 -10.42
N VAL A 145 -7.63 3.68 -9.89
CA VAL A 145 -7.27 3.91 -8.48
C VAL A 145 -8.38 3.38 -7.55
N ALA A 146 -9.65 3.58 -7.90
CA ALA A 146 -10.76 3.10 -7.08
C ALA A 146 -10.77 1.57 -6.92
N ILE A 147 -10.46 0.81 -7.98
CA ILE A 147 -10.42 -0.65 -7.90
C ILE A 147 -9.27 -1.18 -7.04
N ILE A 148 -8.18 -0.42 -6.82
CA ILE A 148 -7.12 -0.85 -5.88
C ILE A 148 -7.73 -1.05 -4.49
N GLY A 149 -8.47 -0.06 -3.99
CA GLY A 149 -9.13 -0.17 -2.70
C GLY A 149 -10.26 -1.22 -2.68
N LEU A 150 -11.05 -1.31 -3.76
CA LEU A 150 -12.19 -2.23 -3.84
C LEU A 150 -11.74 -3.69 -3.97
N SER A 151 -10.66 -3.99 -4.69
CA SER A 151 -10.15 -5.36 -4.85
C SER A 151 -9.57 -5.92 -3.55
N LEU A 152 -9.14 -5.07 -2.63
CA LEU A 152 -8.63 -5.45 -1.31
C LEU A 152 -9.72 -5.60 -0.25
N ALA A 153 -10.97 -5.22 -0.53
CA ALA A 153 -12.07 -5.28 0.43
C ALA A 153 -12.32 -6.70 1.00
N PRO A 154 -12.27 -7.79 0.21
CA PRO A 154 -12.40 -9.14 0.75
C PRO A 154 -11.34 -9.47 1.82
N ASN A 155 -10.09 -9.05 1.62
CA ASN A 155 -9.01 -9.28 2.58
C ASN A 155 -9.29 -8.56 3.91
N ALA A 156 -9.76 -7.31 3.86
CA ALA A 156 -10.10 -6.56 5.07
C ALA A 156 -11.23 -7.22 5.87
N ILE A 157 -12.22 -7.79 5.20
CA ILE A 157 -13.31 -8.51 5.86
C ILE A 157 -12.84 -9.86 6.42
N ALA A 158 -12.00 -10.60 5.68
CA ALA A 158 -11.40 -11.84 6.16
C ALA A 158 -10.56 -11.59 7.43
N ASP A 159 -9.71 -10.56 7.41
CA ASP A 159 -8.89 -10.18 8.56
C ASP A 159 -9.75 -9.73 9.76
N LEU A 160 -10.85 -8.99 9.51
CA LEU A 160 -11.79 -8.53 10.55
C LEU A 160 -12.37 -9.70 11.37
N LEU A 161 -12.54 -10.85 10.73
CA LEU A 161 -13.14 -12.03 11.33
C LEU A 161 -12.11 -13.04 11.88
N LYS A 162 -10.81 -12.76 11.72
CA LYS A 162 -9.69 -13.65 12.06
C LYS A 162 -9.09 -13.32 13.41
N SER A 163 -8.97 -14.34 14.28
CA SER A 163 -8.23 -14.23 15.55
C SER A 163 -6.72 -14.09 15.33
N GLY A 164 -6.06 -13.32 16.18
CA GLY A 164 -4.59 -13.26 16.26
C GLY A 164 -3.97 -14.46 16.96
N VAL A 165 -4.77 -15.29 17.64
CA VAL A 165 -4.30 -16.50 18.33
C VAL A 165 -4.60 -17.71 17.47
N THR A 166 -3.58 -18.51 17.18
CA THR A 166 -3.70 -19.75 16.42
C THR A 166 -3.07 -20.89 17.21
N GLU A 167 -3.72 -22.06 17.18
CA GLU A 167 -3.16 -23.32 17.69
C GLU A 167 -2.90 -24.25 16.52
N GLN A 168 -1.83 -25.04 16.63
CA GLN A 168 -1.55 -26.09 15.68
C GLN A 168 -2.42 -27.31 15.97
N VAL A 169 -3.37 -27.55 15.05
CA VAL A 169 -4.27 -28.71 15.14
C VAL A 169 -3.92 -29.69 14.01
N MET A 170 -3.83 -30.97 14.36
CA MET A 170 -3.64 -32.02 13.37
C MET A 170 -4.90 -32.17 12.54
N GLN A 171 -4.85 -31.83 11.28
CA GLN A 171 -5.96 -31.99 10.34
C GLN A 171 -5.68 -33.16 9.41
N TYR A 172 -6.63 -34.10 9.37
CA TYR A 172 -6.56 -35.25 8.49
C TYR A 172 -7.27 -34.93 7.17
N SER A 173 -6.53 -35.00 6.07
CA SER A 173 -7.09 -34.89 4.72
C SER A 173 -6.88 -36.21 3.95
N ILE A 174 -7.82 -36.53 3.08
CA ILE A 174 -7.69 -37.70 2.18
C ILE A 174 -7.19 -37.16 0.83
N GLU A 175 -5.95 -37.51 0.48
CA GLU A 175 -5.39 -37.20 -0.83
C GLU A 175 -5.29 -38.47 -1.68
N LEU A 176 -5.61 -38.35 -2.96
CA LEU A 176 -5.41 -39.41 -3.95
C LEU A 176 -3.93 -39.41 -4.41
N LYS A 177 -3.09 -40.21 -3.76
CA LYS A 177 -1.72 -40.45 -4.23
C LYS A 177 -1.69 -41.68 -5.12
N SER A 178 -1.38 -41.48 -6.41
CA SER A 178 -1.34 -42.56 -7.43
C SER A 178 -2.65 -43.36 -7.55
N GLY A 179 -3.81 -42.69 -7.34
CA GLY A 179 -5.11 -43.33 -7.41
C GLY A 179 -5.57 -44.06 -6.13
N ILE A 180 -4.76 -44.06 -5.06
CA ILE A 180 -5.07 -44.67 -3.76
C ILE A 180 -5.39 -43.57 -2.77
N PRO A 181 -6.57 -43.59 -2.11
CA PRO A 181 -6.89 -42.63 -1.04
C PRO A 181 -5.93 -42.85 0.14
N THR A 182 -5.11 -41.87 0.40
CA THR A 182 -4.15 -41.88 1.50
C THR A 182 -4.52 -40.78 2.50
N ILE A 183 -4.58 -41.12 3.77
CA ILE A 183 -4.76 -40.12 4.85
C ILE A 183 -3.46 -39.37 5.00
N VAL A 184 -3.50 -38.07 4.80
CA VAL A 184 -2.37 -37.17 5.01
C VAL A 184 -2.64 -36.37 6.28
N GLU A 185 -1.69 -36.43 7.20
CA GLU A 185 -1.70 -35.65 8.45
C GLU A 185 -1.01 -34.33 8.21
N ASN A 186 -1.75 -33.23 8.29
CA ASN A 186 -1.21 -31.88 8.15
C ASN A 186 -1.41 -31.12 9.46
N LEU A 187 -0.35 -30.52 9.99
CA LEU A 187 -0.45 -29.55 11.07
C LEU A 187 -0.95 -28.23 10.47
N VAL A 188 -2.17 -27.84 10.82
CA VAL A 188 -2.79 -26.60 10.34
C VAL A 188 -2.98 -25.65 11.52
N ASP A 189 -2.51 -24.43 11.37
CA ASP A 189 -2.79 -23.36 12.33
C ASP A 189 -4.27 -22.98 12.28
N THR A 190 -5.01 -23.34 13.32
CA THR A 190 -6.43 -23.01 13.43
C THR A 190 -6.61 -21.86 14.41
N ALA A 191 -7.40 -20.85 14.02
CA ALA A 191 -7.73 -19.72 14.89
C ALA A 191 -8.62 -20.20 16.05
N THR A 192 -8.18 -19.96 17.29
CA THR A 192 -8.88 -20.42 18.50
C THR A 192 -9.82 -19.37 19.09
N GLY A 193 -9.62 -18.09 18.77
CA GLY A 193 -10.45 -16.99 19.30
C GLY A 193 -11.84 -16.91 18.66
N SER A 194 -12.81 -16.43 19.44
CA SER A 194 -14.19 -16.22 18.96
C SER A 194 -14.26 -15.15 17.86
N VAL A 195 -14.87 -15.50 16.73
CA VAL A 195 -15.17 -14.59 15.61
C VAL A 195 -15.97 -13.36 16.07
N HIS A 196 -16.88 -13.52 17.04
CA HIS A 196 -17.67 -12.40 17.59
C HIS A 196 -16.79 -11.40 18.36
N VAL A 197 -15.81 -11.88 19.13
CA VAL A 197 -14.85 -11.01 19.84
C VAL A 197 -13.96 -10.30 18.82
N CYS A 198 -13.49 -11.01 17.79
CA CYS A 198 -12.74 -10.42 16.69
C CYS A 198 -13.54 -9.30 16.01
N LEU A 199 -14.80 -9.57 15.67
CA LEU A 199 -15.70 -8.58 15.06
C LEU A 199 -15.86 -7.33 15.94
N VAL A 200 -16.07 -7.51 17.26
CA VAL A 200 -16.21 -6.38 18.20
C VAL A 200 -14.92 -5.55 18.24
N CYS A 201 -13.75 -6.18 18.38
CA CYS A 201 -12.47 -5.46 18.41
C CYS A 201 -12.20 -4.70 17.10
N GLY A 202 -12.46 -5.34 15.96
CA GLY A 202 -12.30 -4.72 14.65
C GLY A 202 -13.30 -3.59 14.39
N LEU A 203 -14.56 -3.73 14.82
CA LEU A 203 -15.56 -2.67 14.73
C LEU A 203 -15.21 -1.48 15.64
N ILE A 204 -14.72 -1.72 16.86
CA ILE A 204 -14.20 -0.65 17.74
C ILE A 204 -13.08 0.11 17.02
N THR A 205 -12.14 -0.61 16.37
CA THR A 205 -11.07 -0.02 15.59
C THR A 205 -11.61 0.87 14.46
N LEU A 206 -12.52 0.34 13.65
CA LEU A 206 -13.13 1.04 12.52
C LEU A 206 -13.89 2.29 12.98
N LEU A 207 -14.80 2.12 13.94
CA LEU A 207 -15.63 3.22 14.45
C LEU A 207 -14.77 4.32 15.08
N THR A 208 -13.76 3.95 15.88
CA THR A 208 -12.82 4.92 16.47
C THR A 208 -12.09 5.68 15.37
N THR A 209 -11.58 4.98 14.34
CA THR A 209 -10.93 5.61 13.19
C THR A 209 -11.86 6.63 12.52
N VAL A 210 -13.10 6.25 12.20
CA VAL A 210 -14.09 7.12 11.54
C VAL A 210 -14.45 8.33 12.41
N LEU A 211 -14.67 8.11 13.71
CA LEU A 211 -15.00 9.18 14.66
C LEU A 211 -13.88 10.23 14.76
N PHE A 212 -12.63 9.78 14.90
CA PHE A 212 -11.50 10.71 14.98
C PHE A 212 -11.18 11.37 13.64
N ALA A 213 -11.36 10.68 12.51
CA ALA A 213 -11.23 11.28 11.17
C ALA A 213 -12.26 12.39 10.94
N THR A 214 -13.49 12.22 11.45
CA THR A 214 -14.61 13.13 11.19
C THR A 214 -14.70 14.25 12.24
N PHE A 215 -14.71 13.88 13.51
CA PHE A 215 -14.96 14.78 14.65
C PHE A 215 -13.70 15.14 15.43
N GLY A 216 -12.56 14.50 15.14
CA GLY A 216 -11.30 14.74 15.82
C GLY A 216 -10.86 16.20 15.70
N LYS A 217 -10.19 16.69 16.74
CA LYS A 217 -9.66 18.07 16.83
C LYS A 217 -8.14 18.02 16.79
N LYS A 218 -7.53 18.98 16.05
CA LYS A 218 -6.06 19.11 15.99
C LYS A 218 -5.35 17.76 15.76
N MET A 219 -4.61 17.27 16.76
CA MET A 219 -3.80 16.05 16.70
C MET A 219 -4.61 14.79 16.43
N SER A 220 -5.75 14.60 17.08
CA SER A 220 -6.54 13.36 16.95
C SER A 220 -7.11 13.18 15.54
N ARG A 221 -7.37 14.25 14.80
CA ARG A 221 -7.79 14.21 13.40
C ARG A 221 -6.65 13.83 12.45
N LEU A 222 -5.39 14.01 12.87
CA LEU A 222 -4.21 13.68 12.06
C LEU A 222 -3.84 12.20 12.09
N ILE A 223 -4.16 11.52 13.20
CA ILE A 223 -3.74 10.14 13.46
C ILE A 223 -4.93 9.20 13.72
N PRO A 224 -6.04 9.30 12.95
CA PRO A 224 -7.24 8.55 13.25
C PRO A 224 -7.02 7.04 13.18
N PHE A 225 -6.21 6.56 12.24
CA PHE A 225 -5.90 5.14 12.06
C PHE A 225 -5.13 4.57 13.28
N ILE A 226 -4.14 5.32 13.79
CA ILE A 226 -3.38 4.90 14.97
C ILE A 226 -4.29 4.86 16.21
N LEU A 227 -5.15 5.87 16.38
CA LEU A 227 -6.11 5.88 17.48
C LEU A 227 -7.10 4.72 17.38
N GLY A 228 -7.52 4.37 16.18
CA GLY A 228 -8.32 3.18 15.93
C GLY A 228 -7.59 1.89 16.31
N ILE A 229 -6.34 1.71 15.86
CA ILE A 229 -5.51 0.55 16.22
C ILE A 229 -5.38 0.46 17.76
N LEU A 230 -5.03 1.55 18.43
CA LEU A 230 -4.86 1.54 19.89
C LEU A 230 -6.16 1.20 20.62
N ALA A 231 -7.32 1.71 20.16
CA ALA A 231 -8.61 1.40 20.76
C ALA A 231 -8.99 -0.09 20.56
N GLY A 232 -8.79 -0.62 19.34
CA GLY A 232 -9.02 -2.03 19.05
C GLY A 232 -8.07 -2.94 19.81
N TYR A 233 -6.79 -2.56 19.89
CA TYR A 233 -5.80 -3.28 20.68
C TYR A 233 -6.16 -3.30 22.18
N ALA A 234 -6.54 -2.15 22.73
CA ALA A 234 -6.99 -2.06 24.11
C ALA A 234 -8.23 -2.93 24.38
N SER A 235 -9.20 -2.95 23.44
CA SER A 235 -10.36 -3.83 23.56
C SER A 235 -9.98 -5.31 23.53
N ALA A 236 -9.04 -5.72 22.68
CA ALA A 236 -8.51 -7.07 22.64
C ALA A 236 -7.79 -7.46 23.95
N CYS A 237 -7.04 -6.54 24.56
CA CYS A 237 -6.44 -6.73 25.89
C CYS A 237 -7.50 -6.92 26.97
N VAL A 238 -8.60 -6.14 26.93
CA VAL A 238 -9.71 -6.29 27.89
C VAL A 238 -10.36 -7.66 27.75
N PHE A 239 -10.65 -8.12 26.54
CA PHE A 239 -11.19 -9.47 26.31
C PHE A 239 -10.22 -10.56 26.75
N TYR A 240 -8.91 -10.39 26.52
CA TYR A 240 -7.89 -11.32 27.01
C TYR A 240 -7.92 -11.45 28.53
N LEU A 241 -7.96 -10.31 29.27
CA LEU A 241 -8.03 -10.31 30.74
C LEU A 241 -9.32 -10.96 31.24
N ILE A 242 -10.47 -10.68 30.62
CA ILE A 242 -11.75 -11.32 30.98
C ILE A 242 -11.64 -12.83 30.71
N GLY A 243 -11.08 -13.25 29.58
CA GLY A 243 -10.88 -14.65 29.24
C GLY A 243 -10.01 -15.40 30.25
N ASP A 244 -8.96 -14.73 30.74
CA ASP A 244 -8.09 -15.27 31.78
C ASP A 244 -8.80 -15.43 33.12
N LEU A 245 -9.57 -14.43 33.52
CA LEU A 245 -10.36 -14.44 34.77
C LEU A 245 -11.49 -15.50 34.78
N VAL A 246 -12.14 -15.71 33.63
CA VAL A 246 -13.26 -16.65 33.50
C VAL A 246 -12.79 -18.06 33.08
N GLY A 247 -11.53 -18.21 32.69
CA GLY A 247 -10.99 -19.48 32.18
C GLY A 247 -11.52 -19.84 30.78
N ASN A 248 -11.82 -18.84 29.93
CA ASN A 248 -12.35 -19.04 28.59
C ASN A 248 -11.38 -18.52 27.52
N ASP A 249 -10.64 -19.42 26.89
CA ASP A 249 -9.61 -19.09 25.89
C ASP A 249 -10.22 -18.56 24.59
N MET A 250 -11.49 -18.80 24.30
CA MET A 250 -12.15 -18.22 23.13
C MET A 250 -12.27 -16.67 23.17
N LEU A 251 -12.13 -16.07 24.34
CA LEU A 251 -12.08 -14.60 24.47
C LEU A 251 -10.70 -14.02 24.18
N LYS A 252 -9.67 -14.86 24.15
CA LYS A 252 -8.27 -14.46 23.92
C LYS A 252 -8.02 -14.35 22.41
N VAL A 253 -8.09 -13.13 21.87
CA VAL A 253 -7.87 -12.86 20.44
C VAL A 253 -6.53 -12.17 20.16
N ILE A 254 -5.74 -11.88 21.21
CA ILE A 254 -4.42 -11.26 21.15
C ILE A 254 -3.37 -12.21 21.72
N SER A 255 -2.17 -12.25 21.09
CA SER A 255 -1.01 -12.99 21.60
C SER A 255 0.06 -12.02 22.06
N PHE A 256 0.58 -12.23 23.27
CA PHE A 256 1.73 -11.50 23.81
C PHE A 256 3.06 -12.21 23.60
N GLU A 257 3.07 -13.33 22.86
CA GLU A 257 4.29 -14.09 22.55
C GLU A 257 5.41 -13.22 21.93
N PRO A 258 5.14 -12.24 21.02
CA PRO A 258 6.19 -11.37 20.51
C PRO A 258 6.93 -10.60 21.62
N PHE A 259 6.23 -10.15 22.65
CA PHE A 259 6.86 -9.50 23.80
C PHE A 259 7.65 -10.49 24.65
N VAL A 260 7.12 -11.68 24.87
CA VAL A 260 7.84 -12.73 25.63
C VAL A 260 9.15 -13.08 24.92
N ARG A 261 9.11 -13.29 23.58
CA ARG A 261 10.32 -13.51 22.78
C ARG A 261 11.31 -12.34 22.83
N CYS A 262 10.79 -11.11 22.82
CA CYS A 262 11.60 -9.89 22.86
C CYS A 262 12.35 -9.73 24.19
N PHE A 263 11.74 -10.09 25.31
CA PHE A 263 12.28 -9.86 26.65
C PHE A 263 12.76 -11.11 27.40
N SER A 264 12.82 -12.27 26.74
CA SER A 264 13.25 -13.53 27.37
C SER A 264 14.34 -14.23 26.56
N PRO A 265 15.62 -14.13 26.96
CA PRO A 265 16.17 -13.35 28.08
C PRO A 265 16.33 -11.86 27.76
N VAL A 266 16.28 -10.99 28.76
CA VAL A 266 16.53 -9.55 28.60
C VAL A 266 17.98 -9.32 28.24
N SER A 267 18.21 -8.67 27.10
CA SER A 267 19.54 -8.36 26.55
C SER A 267 19.51 -7.05 25.75
N LEU A 268 20.62 -6.62 25.19
CA LEU A 268 20.64 -5.43 24.33
C LEU A 268 19.71 -5.61 23.11
N SER A 269 19.59 -6.80 22.57
CA SER A 269 18.68 -7.13 21.46
C SER A 269 17.21 -7.01 21.84
N SER A 270 16.86 -7.04 23.16
CA SER A 270 15.50 -6.75 23.62
C SER A 270 15.08 -5.29 23.38
N PHE A 271 16.03 -4.39 23.20
CA PHE A 271 15.77 -2.98 22.94
C PHE A 271 16.06 -2.57 21.50
N PHE A 272 17.09 -3.16 20.90
CA PHE A 272 17.52 -2.83 19.53
C PHE A 272 17.75 -4.10 18.72
N SER A 273 17.06 -4.23 17.59
CA SER A 273 17.26 -5.31 16.63
C SER A 273 17.31 -4.77 15.21
N VAL A 274 17.98 -5.53 14.33
CA VAL A 274 17.99 -5.22 12.90
C VAL A 274 16.67 -5.69 12.30
N PRO A 275 15.93 -4.82 11.58
CA PRO A 275 14.72 -5.23 10.88
C PRO A 275 15.00 -6.36 9.90
N GLY A 276 14.02 -7.24 9.66
CA GLY A 276 14.13 -8.32 8.70
C GLY A 276 14.21 -7.84 7.26
N PHE A 277 15.36 -7.28 6.88
CA PHE A 277 15.54 -6.66 5.57
C PHE A 277 15.38 -7.65 4.43
N THR A 278 14.67 -7.24 3.38
CA THR A 278 14.35 -8.06 2.21
C THR A 278 15.59 -8.54 1.48
N PHE A 279 16.61 -7.71 1.32
CA PHE A 279 17.85 -8.11 0.63
C PHE A 279 18.60 -9.23 1.36
N LEU A 280 18.47 -9.35 2.68
CA LEU A 280 19.05 -10.46 3.45
C LEU A 280 18.29 -11.76 3.21
N ARG A 281 16.98 -11.69 3.06
CA ARG A 281 16.10 -12.84 2.78
C ARG A 281 16.19 -13.32 1.32
N ALA A 282 16.53 -12.42 0.40
CA ALA A 282 16.78 -12.72 -1.01
C ALA A 282 18.17 -13.32 -1.30
N LYS A 283 19.01 -13.50 -0.25
CA LYS A 283 20.39 -13.99 -0.41
C LYS A 283 20.41 -15.39 -1.02
N GLY A 284 21.22 -15.56 -2.06
CA GLY A 284 21.40 -16.86 -2.75
C GLY A 284 20.36 -17.16 -3.85
N ALA A 285 19.26 -16.39 -3.92
CA ALA A 285 18.17 -16.68 -4.86
C ALA A 285 18.46 -16.31 -6.34
N PHE A 286 19.56 -15.61 -6.62
CA PHE A 286 19.91 -15.26 -8.01
C PHE A 286 20.16 -16.49 -8.90
N SER A 287 20.65 -17.59 -8.34
CA SER A 287 20.88 -18.85 -9.07
C SER A 287 19.58 -19.55 -9.51
N GLU A 288 18.46 -19.22 -8.87
CA GLU A 288 17.14 -19.77 -9.16
C GLU A 288 16.35 -18.91 -10.19
N LEU A 289 16.88 -17.73 -10.50
CA LEU A 289 16.24 -16.80 -11.43
C LEU A 289 16.23 -17.38 -12.84
N ASN A 290 15.04 -17.50 -13.42
CA ASN A 290 14.85 -17.97 -14.79
C ASN A 290 14.01 -16.98 -15.61
N ALA A 291 14.07 -17.12 -16.94
CA ALA A 291 13.38 -16.22 -17.86
C ALA A 291 11.84 -16.21 -17.64
N GLY A 292 11.24 -17.35 -17.31
CA GLY A 292 9.81 -17.46 -17.06
C GLY A 292 9.39 -16.62 -15.83
N TYR A 293 10.13 -16.73 -14.74
CA TYR A 293 9.88 -15.94 -13.54
C TYR A 293 10.11 -14.44 -13.78
N PHE A 294 11.17 -14.08 -14.52
CA PHE A 294 11.40 -12.68 -14.88
C PHE A 294 10.25 -12.08 -15.69
N ILE A 295 9.69 -12.83 -16.62
CA ILE A 295 8.50 -12.40 -17.40
C ILE A 295 7.30 -12.22 -16.47
N THR A 296 7.09 -13.12 -15.49
CA THR A 296 6.03 -12.97 -14.49
C THR A 296 6.17 -11.65 -13.72
N LEU A 297 7.39 -11.31 -13.27
CA LEU A 297 7.63 -10.03 -12.59
C LEU A 297 7.38 -8.83 -13.52
N LEU A 298 7.83 -8.88 -14.76
CA LEU A 298 7.64 -7.80 -15.72
C LEU A 298 6.17 -7.52 -15.97
N THR A 299 5.36 -8.56 -16.16
CA THR A 299 3.92 -8.42 -16.42
C THR A 299 3.13 -8.03 -15.18
N ALA A 300 3.60 -8.39 -13.99
CA ALA A 300 2.96 -8.02 -12.73
C ALA A 300 3.25 -6.56 -12.34
N TYR A 301 4.48 -6.07 -12.53
CA TYR A 301 4.88 -4.76 -11.99
C TYR A 301 4.80 -3.61 -13.00
N VAL A 302 5.15 -3.85 -14.27
CA VAL A 302 5.22 -2.78 -15.28
C VAL A 302 3.86 -2.10 -15.51
N PRO A 303 2.74 -2.81 -15.68
CA PRO A 303 1.44 -2.14 -15.84
C PRO A 303 1.01 -1.35 -14.61
N VAL A 304 1.29 -1.87 -13.41
CA VAL A 304 0.94 -1.20 -12.15
C VAL A 304 1.75 0.08 -11.96
N ALA A 305 3.00 0.14 -12.45
CA ALA A 305 3.78 1.37 -12.42
C ALA A 305 3.09 2.55 -13.13
N PHE A 306 2.31 2.32 -14.18
CA PHE A 306 1.52 3.38 -14.83
C PHE A 306 0.34 3.85 -13.96
N VAL A 307 -0.25 2.95 -13.16
CA VAL A 307 -1.31 3.31 -12.21
C VAL A 307 -0.76 4.22 -11.12
N VAL A 308 0.34 3.79 -10.49
CA VAL A 308 0.99 4.54 -9.40
C VAL A 308 1.59 5.86 -9.92
N PHE A 309 2.04 5.91 -11.17
CA PHE A 309 2.43 7.16 -11.82
C PHE A 309 1.27 8.17 -11.90
N ALA A 310 0.06 7.70 -12.19
CA ALA A 310 -1.12 8.56 -12.21
C ALA A 310 -1.49 9.09 -10.81
N GLU A 311 -1.37 8.24 -9.80
CA GLU A 311 -1.51 8.60 -8.39
C GLU A 311 -0.49 9.68 -8.01
N HIS A 312 0.78 9.50 -8.37
CA HIS A 312 1.86 10.46 -8.16
C HIS A 312 1.53 11.86 -8.71
N ILE A 313 0.96 11.94 -9.94
CA ILE A 313 0.55 13.22 -10.52
C ILE A 313 -0.60 13.84 -9.73
N ALA A 314 -1.59 13.04 -9.35
CA ALA A 314 -2.75 13.52 -8.58
C ALA A 314 -2.30 14.09 -7.22
N ASP A 315 -1.42 13.39 -6.54
CA ASP A 315 -0.83 13.79 -5.27
C ASP A 315 -0.04 15.10 -5.38
N HIS A 316 0.79 15.23 -6.40
CA HIS A 316 1.56 16.46 -6.62
C HIS A 316 0.69 17.64 -7.02
N LYS A 317 -0.40 17.44 -7.76
CA LYS A 317 -1.38 18.49 -8.03
C LYS A 317 -2.10 18.93 -6.76
N ASN A 318 -2.51 17.97 -5.92
CA ASN A 318 -3.14 18.25 -4.63
C ASN A 318 -2.19 19.02 -3.71
N LEU A 319 -0.96 18.53 -3.54
CA LEU A 319 0.06 19.20 -2.73
C LEU A 319 0.40 20.58 -3.27
N SER A 320 0.49 20.76 -4.61
CA SER A 320 0.71 22.06 -5.26
C SER A 320 -0.35 23.08 -4.89
N THR A 321 -1.62 22.63 -4.79
CA THR A 321 -2.73 23.50 -4.38
C THR A 321 -2.59 23.92 -2.91
N ILE A 322 -2.15 22.99 -2.05
CA ILE A 322 -1.97 23.26 -0.61
C ILE A 322 -0.81 24.22 -0.36
N VAL A 323 0.33 24.01 -1.06
CA VAL A 323 1.54 24.82 -0.87
C VAL A 323 1.57 26.08 -1.75
N GLU A 324 0.53 26.29 -2.54
CA GLU A 324 0.38 27.43 -3.49
C GLU A 324 1.58 27.56 -4.45
N LYS A 325 2.15 26.42 -4.83
CA LYS A 325 3.31 26.33 -5.71
C LYS A 325 3.20 25.14 -6.64
N ASP A 326 3.39 25.35 -7.96
CA ASP A 326 3.33 24.29 -8.96
C ASP A 326 4.57 23.37 -8.87
N LEU A 327 4.42 22.27 -8.14
CA LEU A 327 5.48 21.28 -7.94
C LEU A 327 5.76 20.46 -9.20
N LEU A 328 4.85 20.44 -10.16
CA LEU A 328 5.07 19.80 -11.46
C LEU A 328 6.02 20.63 -12.36
N LYS A 329 6.17 21.96 -12.07
CA LYS A 329 7.14 22.84 -12.72
C LYS A 329 8.44 22.97 -11.93
N ASP A 330 8.36 23.18 -10.59
CA ASP A 330 9.53 23.29 -9.70
C ASP A 330 9.29 22.49 -8.40
N PRO A 331 9.99 21.38 -8.19
CA PRO A 331 11.22 20.87 -8.80
C PRO A 331 11.06 20.27 -10.20
N GLY A 332 9.83 20.08 -10.66
CA GLY A 332 9.49 19.51 -11.96
C GLY A 332 9.16 18.02 -11.90
N LEU A 333 8.16 17.60 -12.69
CA LEU A 333 7.64 16.24 -12.72
C LEU A 333 8.76 15.19 -12.93
N HIS A 334 9.75 15.48 -13.78
CA HIS A 334 10.86 14.57 -14.02
C HIS A 334 11.69 14.27 -12.76
N ARG A 335 11.82 15.23 -11.84
CA ARG A 335 12.57 15.04 -10.58
C ARG A 335 11.76 14.30 -9.55
N THR A 336 10.47 14.63 -9.44
CA THR A 336 9.58 13.95 -8.50
C THR A 336 9.41 12.48 -8.89
N LEU A 337 9.29 12.18 -10.19
CA LEU A 337 9.22 10.81 -10.71
C LEU A 337 10.52 10.03 -10.48
N LEU A 338 11.68 10.63 -10.77
CA LEU A 338 12.97 9.97 -10.49
C LEU A 338 13.13 9.69 -9.00
N GLY A 339 12.75 10.64 -8.14
CA GLY A 339 12.79 10.47 -6.69
C GLY A 339 11.86 9.36 -6.20
N ASP A 340 10.64 9.30 -6.73
CA ASP A 340 9.67 8.27 -6.39
C ASP A 340 10.11 6.89 -6.90
N GLY A 341 10.53 6.78 -8.16
CA GLY A 341 11.00 5.51 -8.74
C GLY A 341 12.21 4.94 -8.01
N VAL A 342 13.27 5.75 -7.80
CA VAL A 342 14.48 5.28 -7.08
C VAL A 342 14.17 5.07 -5.59
N GLY A 343 13.31 5.89 -4.99
CA GLY A 343 12.82 5.72 -3.62
C GLY A 343 12.02 4.42 -3.47
N SER A 344 11.20 4.07 -4.47
CA SER A 344 10.46 2.81 -4.54
C SER A 344 11.39 1.59 -4.61
N MET A 345 12.43 1.64 -5.47
CA MET A 345 13.44 0.59 -5.55
C MET A 345 14.14 0.38 -4.20
N ALA A 346 14.54 1.47 -3.54
CA ALA A 346 15.20 1.41 -2.23
C ALA A 346 14.22 0.91 -1.15
N GLY A 347 12.97 1.37 -1.15
CA GLY A 347 11.93 0.88 -0.24
C GLY A 347 11.77 -0.63 -0.32
N ALA A 348 11.69 -1.18 -1.52
CA ALA A 348 11.60 -2.63 -1.74
C ALA A 348 12.88 -3.37 -1.38
N PHE A 349 14.06 -2.79 -1.66
CA PHE A 349 15.34 -3.41 -1.31
C PHE A 349 15.48 -3.62 0.21
N PHE A 350 15.11 -2.64 1.02
CA PHE A 350 15.16 -2.75 2.48
C PHE A 350 13.89 -3.39 3.05
N GLY A 351 12.71 -2.93 2.66
CA GLY A 351 11.43 -3.26 3.27
C GLY A 351 10.54 -4.23 2.50
N GLY A 352 10.92 -4.64 1.29
CA GLY A 352 10.14 -5.53 0.43
C GLY A 352 8.99 -4.86 -0.29
N CYS A 353 8.60 -3.65 0.08
CA CYS A 353 7.47 -2.94 -0.50
C CYS A 353 7.95 -1.80 -1.40
N PRO A 354 7.55 -1.76 -2.70
CA PRO A 354 7.71 -0.56 -3.51
C PRO A 354 7.01 0.63 -2.85
N ASN A 355 7.67 1.78 -2.80
CA ASN A 355 7.10 2.98 -2.21
C ASN A 355 6.37 3.84 -3.24
N THR A 356 5.47 4.69 -2.76
CA THR A 356 4.81 5.75 -3.55
C THR A 356 4.55 6.97 -2.67
N THR A 357 4.17 8.08 -3.27
CA THR A 357 3.72 9.27 -2.53
C THR A 357 2.44 8.94 -1.74
N TYR A 358 2.35 9.45 -0.51
CA TYR A 358 1.22 9.15 0.38
C TYR A 358 0.26 10.32 0.51
N GLY A 359 -1.01 10.07 0.20
CA GLY A 359 -2.13 10.99 0.40
C GLY A 359 -2.28 11.40 1.86
N GLU A 360 -2.01 10.50 2.82
CA GLU A 360 -2.02 10.76 4.26
C GLU A 360 -0.94 11.78 4.66
N SER A 361 0.23 11.71 4.07
CA SER A 361 1.30 12.71 4.27
C SER A 361 0.86 14.09 3.78
N ILE A 362 0.24 14.15 2.60
CA ILE A 362 -0.31 15.39 2.02
C ILE A 362 -1.45 15.92 2.88
N GLY A 363 -2.33 15.04 3.35
CA GLY A 363 -3.39 15.37 4.31
C GLY A 363 -2.85 15.94 5.61
N CYS A 364 -1.75 15.37 6.12
CA CYS A 364 -1.06 15.89 7.29
C CYS A 364 -0.52 17.31 7.06
N VAL A 365 0.10 17.58 5.91
CA VAL A 365 0.53 18.94 5.52
C VAL A 365 -0.66 19.91 5.49
N ALA A 366 -1.78 19.49 4.88
CA ALA A 366 -2.99 20.33 4.79
C ALA A 366 -3.57 20.65 6.18
N ILE A 367 -3.71 19.67 7.06
CA ILE A 367 -4.35 19.84 8.37
C ILE A 367 -3.46 20.62 9.35
N THR A 368 -2.14 20.35 9.33
CA THR A 368 -1.17 21.02 10.23
C THR A 368 -0.79 22.40 9.75
N GLY A 369 -0.97 22.70 8.47
CA GLY A 369 -0.43 23.91 7.83
C GLY A 369 1.10 23.93 7.78
N ASN A 370 1.76 22.77 7.96
CA ASN A 370 3.22 22.65 7.96
C ASN A 370 3.71 21.93 6.71
N ALA A 371 4.21 22.71 5.76
CA ALA A 371 4.85 22.22 4.53
C ALA A 371 6.40 22.24 4.62
N SER A 372 6.97 22.42 5.82
CA SER A 372 8.42 22.49 5.98
C SER A 372 9.11 21.21 5.56
N ILE A 373 10.02 21.31 4.60
CA ILE A 373 10.80 20.16 4.11
C ILE A 373 11.70 19.56 5.20
N VAL A 374 12.14 20.40 6.16
CA VAL A 374 12.97 19.94 7.28
C VAL A 374 12.19 18.97 8.16
N THR A 375 10.88 19.18 8.29
CA THR A 375 10.00 18.26 9.04
C THR A 375 9.95 16.87 8.38
N ILE A 376 9.91 16.82 7.05
CA ILE A 376 9.89 15.52 6.32
C ILE A 376 11.24 14.79 6.47
N TRP A 377 12.37 15.50 6.47
CA TRP A 377 13.67 14.91 6.78
C TRP A 377 13.71 14.29 8.19
N TYR A 378 13.18 15.00 9.20
CA TYR A 378 13.08 14.47 10.56
C TYR A 378 12.12 13.29 10.65
N ALA A 379 11.01 13.32 9.92
CA ALA A 379 10.07 12.20 9.86
C ALA A 379 10.72 10.94 9.24
N ALA A 380 11.46 11.09 8.14
CA ALA A 380 12.18 9.99 7.51
C ALA A 380 13.24 9.39 8.46
N ALA A 381 14.01 10.25 9.15
CA ALA A 381 14.98 9.80 10.15
C ALA A 381 14.29 9.07 11.33
N LEU A 382 13.15 9.58 11.83
CA LEU A 382 12.39 8.91 12.90
C LEU A 382 11.86 7.54 12.46
N CYS A 383 11.33 7.41 11.25
CA CYS A 383 10.89 6.11 10.70
C CYS A 383 12.03 5.08 10.70
N ILE A 384 13.21 5.50 10.22
CA ILE A 384 14.39 4.64 10.22
C ILE A 384 14.77 4.26 11.66
N LEU A 385 14.84 5.22 12.58
CA LEU A 385 15.23 4.95 13.97
C LEU A 385 14.24 4.03 14.70
N ILE A 386 12.94 4.29 14.57
CA ILE A 386 11.89 3.52 15.24
C ILE A 386 11.88 2.06 14.74
N SER A 387 12.21 1.83 13.47
CA SER A 387 12.24 0.48 12.89
C SER A 387 13.29 -0.45 13.54
N PHE A 388 14.28 0.07 14.25
CA PHE A 388 15.27 -0.71 14.99
C PHE A 388 14.89 -0.94 16.46
N LEU A 389 13.76 -0.41 16.95
CA LEU A 389 13.32 -0.58 18.33
C LEU A 389 12.57 -1.91 18.51
N SER A 390 13.21 -2.91 19.13
CA SER A 390 12.62 -4.26 19.35
C SER A 390 11.26 -4.21 20.07
N PRO A 391 11.05 -3.39 21.14
CA PRO A 391 9.74 -3.31 21.78
C PRO A 391 8.64 -2.78 20.85
N PHE A 392 8.98 -1.89 19.93
CA PHE A 392 8.06 -1.39 18.92
C PHE A 392 7.73 -2.48 17.90
N ILE A 393 8.73 -3.27 17.47
CA ILE A 393 8.52 -4.42 16.57
C ILE A 393 7.61 -5.45 17.24
N ALA A 394 7.88 -5.80 18.49
CA ALA A 394 7.04 -6.72 19.26
C ALA A 394 5.59 -6.24 19.42
N PHE A 395 5.40 -4.92 19.60
CA PHE A 395 4.07 -4.31 19.60
C PHE A 395 3.37 -4.50 18.26
N LEU A 396 4.05 -4.23 17.12
CA LEU A 396 3.47 -4.39 15.80
C LEU A 396 3.06 -5.84 15.50
N GLU A 397 3.91 -6.80 15.88
CA GLU A 397 3.66 -8.23 15.70
C GLU A 397 2.53 -8.75 16.60
N SER A 398 2.25 -8.07 17.72
CA SER A 398 1.18 -8.44 18.64
C SER A 398 -0.19 -7.92 18.24
N ILE A 399 -0.29 -7.03 17.24
CA ILE A 399 -1.57 -6.46 16.80
C ILE A 399 -2.43 -7.57 16.17
N PRO A 400 -3.64 -7.87 16.71
CA PRO A 400 -4.49 -8.91 16.16
C PRO A 400 -4.95 -8.61 14.73
N SER A 401 -5.10 -9.65 13.90
CA SER A 401 -5.58 -9.51 12.52
C SER A 401 -6.92 -8.79 12.44
N CYS A 402 -7.85 -9.03 13.37
CA CYS A 402 -9.15 -8.36 13.41
C CYS A 402 -9.06 -6.84 13.62
N VAL A 403 -8.08 -6.37 14.41
CA VAL A 403 -7.80 -4.94 14.58
C VAL A 403 -7.26 -4.34 13.28
N MET A 404 -6.34 -5.04 12.62
CA MET A 404 -5.84 -4.63 11.30
C MET A 404 -6.94 -4.63 10.24
N GLY A 405 -7.82 -5.63 10.23
CA GLY A 405 -9.00 -5.69 9.36
C GLY A 405 -9.89 -4.46 9.50
N GLY A 406 -10.17 -4.05 10.75
CA GLY A 406 -10.93 -2.83 11.04
C GLY A 406 -10.30 -1.56 10.46
N VAL A 407 -8.99 -1.41 10.57
CA VAL A 407 -8.23 -0.31 9.95
C VAL A 407 -8.23 -0.41 8.43
N CYS A 408 -8.01 -1.61 7.88
CA CYS A 408 -7.96 -1.83 6.44
C CYS A 408 -9.27 -1.49 5.74
N ILE A 409 -10.44 -1.73 6.35
CA ILE A 409 -11.74 -1.28 5.81
C ILE A 409 -11.72 0.24 5.59
N ALA A 410 -11.26 1.02 6.58
CA ALA A 410 -11.20 2.47 6.45
C ALA A 410 -10.14 2.92 5.42
N LEU A 411 -8.96 2.29 5.39
CA LEU A 411 -7.87 2.61 4.45
C LEU A 411 -8.27 2.30 3.01
N TYR A 412 -8.79 1.10 2.74
CA TYR A 412 -9.18 0.70 1.38
C TYR A 412 -10.38 1.50 0.89
N GLY A 413 -11.33 1.81 1.80
CA GLY A 413 -12.42 2.73 1.51
C GLY A 413 -11.93 4.13 1.13
N PHE A 414 -10.91 4.65 1.83
CA PHE A 414 -10.30 5.93 1.52
C PHE A 414 -9.64 5.93 0.14
N ILE A 415 -8.89 4.87 -0.21
CA ILE A 415 -8.28 4.72 -1.54
C ILE A 415 -9.35 4.66 -2.62
N ALA A 416 -10.39 3.83 -2.44
CA ALA A 416 -11.48 3.68 -3.39
C ALA A 416 -12.19 5.02 -3.66
N VAL A 417 -12.56 5.74 -2.60
CA VAL A 417 -13.23 7.05 -2.71
C VAL A 417 -12.30 8.12 -3.30
N SER A 418 -11.00 8.07 -3.02
CA SER A 418 -10.02 8.98 -3.63
C SER A 418 -9.98 8.81 -5.15
N GLY A 419 -9.97 7.57 -5.64
CA GLY A 419 -10.11 7.29 -7.07
C GLY A 419 -11.42 7.81 -7.66
N LEU A 420 -12.56 7.58 -6.99
CA LEU A 420 -13.87 8.07 -7.45
C LEU A 420 -13.95 9.60 -7.49
N LYS A 421 -13.30 10.32 -6.57
CA LYS A 421 -13.23 11.78 -6.58
C LYS A 421 -12.60 12.33 -7.86
N MET A 422 -11.70 11.61 -8.51
CA MET A 422 -11.12 12.03 -9.79
C MET A 422 -12.15 12.08 -10.92
N LEU A 423 -13.28 11.37 -10.78
CA LEU A 423 -14.38 11.40 -11.74
C LEU A 423 -15.30 12.62 -11.58
N GLN A 424 -15.18 13.43 -10.53
CA GLN A 424 -16.06 14.59 -10.30
C GLN A 424 -16.04 15.62 -11.44
N ASN A 425 -14.91 15.71 -12.15
CA ASN A 425 -14.75 16.62 -13.28
C ASN A 425 -14.93 15.93 -14.65
N VAL A 426 -15.45 14.70 -14.65
CA VAL A 426 -15.70 13.90 -15.87
C VAL A 426 -17.20 13.87 -16.12
N ASP A 427 -17.63 14.29 -17.31
CA ASP A 427 -19.04 14.17 -17.71
C ASP A 427 -19.38 12.69 -18.00
N LEU A 428 -20.02 12.05 -17.02
CA LEU A 428 -20.47 10.65 -17.14
C LEU A 428 -21.79 10.50 -17.93
N ASN A 429 -22.46 11.58 -18.31
CA ASN A 429 -23.58 11.52 -19.27
C ASN A 429 -23.07 11.25 -20.69
N GLU A 430 -21.81 11.49 -20.95
CA GLU A 430 -21.18 11.08 -22.19
C GLU A 430 -20.92 9.57 -22.20
N ASN A 431 -21.56 8.82 -23.12
CA ASN A 431 -21.45 7.38 -23.22
C ASN A 431 -20.00 6.87 -23.30
N ALA A 432 -19.08 7.61 -23.93
CA ALA A 432 -17.69 7.23 -24.02
C ALA A 432 -17.02 7.18 -22.62
N ASN A 433 -17.30 8.17 -21.79
CA ASN A 433 -16.77 8.24 -20.44
C ASN A 433 -17.46 7.22 -19.53
N LEU A 434 -18.80 7.09 -19.64
CA LEU A 434 -19.58 6.12 -18.88
C LEU A 434 -19.08 4.70 -19.10
N PHE A 435 -18.97 4.27 -20.38
CA PHE A 435 -18.52 2.89 -20.68
C PHE A 435 -17.05 2.66 -20.31
N THR A 436 -16.18 3.65 -20.49
CA THR A 436 -14.78 3.55 -20.05
C THR A 436 -14.69 3.29 -18.54
N ALA A 437 -15.36 4.10 -17.74
CA ALA A 437 -15.37 3.95 -16.28
C ALA A 437 -16.03 2.62 -15.86
N SER A 438 -17.16 2.25 -16.47
CA SER A 438 -17.89 1.01 -16.16
C SER A 438 -17.06 -0.24 -16.43
N VAL A 439 -16.36 -0.30 -17.57
CA VAL A 439 -15.51 -1.45 -17.92
C VAL A 439 -14.38 -1.60 -16.89
N ILE A 440 -13.72 -0.51 -16.52
CA ILE A 440 -12.64 -0.57 -15.53
C ILE A 440 -13.16 -1.06 -14.16
N LEU A 441 -14.24 -0.46 -13.67
CA LEU A 441 -14.80 -0.80 -12.36
C LEU A 441 -15.25 -2.26 -12.29
N ILE A 442 -16.02 -2.72 -13.27
CA ILE A 442 -16.55 -4.09 -13.30
C ILE A 442 -15.44 -5.11 -13.50
N THR A 443 -14.49 -4.82 -14.39
CA THR A 443 -13.32 -5.69 -14.59
C THR A 443 -12.49 -5.83 -13.31
N GLY A 444 -12.28 -4.70 -12.61
CA GLY A 444 -11.51 -4.66 -11.37
C GLY A 444 -12.21 -5.35 -10.21
N VAL A 445 -13.47 -5.03 -9.95
CA VAL A 445 -14.24 -5.64 -8.86
C VAL A 445 -14.52 -7.12 -9.14
N GLY A 446 -14.75 -7.48 -10.42
CA GLY A 446 -14.97 -8.87 -10.84
C GLY A 446 -13.72 -9.75 -10.82
N GLY A 447 -12.54 -9.19 -10.55
CA GLY A 447 -11.32 -9.98 -10.38
C GLY A 447 -10.77 -10.55 -11.70
N LEU A 448 -11.01 -9.89 -12.86
CA LEU A 448 -10.51 -10.40 -14.14
C LEU A 448 -8.98 -10.48 -14.13
N SER A 449 -8.46 -11.69 -14.22
CA SER A 449 -7.06 -11.98 -14.50
C SER A 449 -6.94 -12.77 -15.81
N LEU A 450 -5.85 -12.57 -16.54
CA LEU A 450 -5.59 -13.26 -17.80
C LEU A 450 -4.28 -14.03 -17.66
N THR A 451 -4.37 -15.35 -17.86
CA THR A 451 -3.19 -16.22 -17.87
C THR A 451 -2.85 -16.58 -19.32
N VAL A 452 -1.67 -16.19 -19.78
CA VAL A 452 -1.15 -16.50 -21.11
C VAL A 452 0.13 -17.31 -20.95
N GLY A 453 0.02 -18.63 -21.10
CA GLY A 453 1.13 -19.55 -20.83
C GLY A 453 1.48 -19.56 -19.33
N LYS A 454 2.69 -19.12 -18.99
CA LYS A 454 3.16 -18.97 -17.59
C LYS A 454 2.99 -17.55 -17.03
N VAL A 455 2.43 -16.65 -17.82
CA VAL A 455 2.30 -15.23 -17.48
C VAL A 455 0.89 -14.93 -16.99
N GLU A 456 0.76 -14.40 -15.80
CA GLU A 456 -0.51 -13.95 -15.25
C GLU A 456 -0.55 -12.42 -15.18
N ILE A 457 -1.51 -11.83 -15.91
CA ILE A 457 -1.81 -10.39 -15.83
C ILE A 457 -2.91 -10.22 -14.79
N ARG A 458 -2.58 -9.60 -13.67
CA ARG A 458 -3.49 -9.41 -12.53
C ARG A 458 -4.56 -8.34 -12.80
N THR A 459 -5.59 -8.36 -11.98
CA THR A 459 -6.84 -7.62 -12.08
C THR A 459 -6.67 -6.13 -12.38
N VAL A 460 -5.86 -5.42 -11.60
CA VAL A 460 -5.66 -3.95 -11.75
C VAL A 460 -5.04 -3.63 -13.11
N ALA A 461 -4.06 -4.44 -13.54
CA ALA A 461 -3.41 -4.27 -14.84
C ALA A 461 -4.38 -4.56 -16.00
N CYS A 462 -5.18 -5.63 -15.90
CA CYS A 462 -6.22 -5.94 -16.88
C CYS A 462 -7.23 -4.81 -17.03
N ALA A 463 -7.72 -4.29 -15.91
CA ALA A 463 -8.69 -3.20 -15.89
C ALA A 463 -8.13 -1.91 -16.52
N LEU A 464 -6.88 -1.55 -16.19
CA LEU A 464 -6.21 -0.40 -16.81
C LEU A 464 -6.06 -0.56 -18.32
N ILE A 465 -5.54 -1.70 -18.77
CA ILE A 465 -5.32 -1.98 -20.20
C ILE A 465 -6.65 -1.90 -20.96
N LEU A 466 -7.69 -2.59 -20.47
CA LEU A 466 -9.02 -2.55 -21.08
C LEU A 466 -9.60 -1.13 -21.08
N GLY A 467 -9.44 -0.39 -20.00
CA GLY A 467 -9.89 1.00 -19.90
C GLY A 467 -9.23 1.91 -20.93
N ILE A 468 -7.91 1.79 -21.13
CA ILE A 468 -7.18 2.55 -22.15
C ILE A 468 -7.69 2.18 -23.55
N ILE A 469 -7.85 0.89 -23.85
CA ILE A 469 -8.33 0.40 -25.15
C ILE A 469 -9.73 0.96 -25.45
N VAL A 470 -10.67 0.80 -24.50
CA VAL A 470 -12.06 1.27 -24.66
C VAL A 470 -12.12 2.80 -24.81
N ASN A 471 -11.39 3.54 -23.96
CA ASN A 471 -11.33 4.99 -24.05
C ASN A 471 -10.82 5.46 -25.42
N LYS A 472 -9.76 4.83 -25.94
CA LYS A 472 -9.19 5.17 -27.25
C LYS A 472 -10.17 4.85 -28.38
N MET A 473 -10.76 3.66 -28.40
CA MET A 473 -11.75 3.25 -29.41
C MET A 473 -12.95 4.21 -29.49
N LEU A 474 -13.48 4.63 -28.32
CA LEU A 474 -14.67 5.48 -28.28
C LEU A 474 -14.37 6.92 -28.66
N LYS A 475 -13.18 7.44 -28.34
CA LYS A 475 -12.77 8.81 -28.74
C LYS A 475 -12.45 8.93 -30.23
N GLU A 476 -11.75 7.96 -30.81
CA GLU A 476 -11.45 7.95 -32.26
C GLU A 476 -12.74 7.94 -33.11
N LYS A 477 -13.76 7.16 -32.70
CA LYS A 477 -15.07 7.18 -33.35
C LYS A 477 -15.77 8.54 -33.30
N LYS A 478 -15.57 9.28 -32.20
CA LYS A 478 -16.19 10.61 -32.01
C LYS A 478 -15.53 11.67 -32.91
N GLU A 479 -14.20 11.65 -33.04
CA GLU A 479 -13.46 12.54 -33.93
C GLU A 479 -13.80 12.28 -35.40
N THR A 480 -13.86 11.02 -35.82
CA THR A 480 -14.25 10.62 -37.17
C THR A 480 -15.66 11.09 -37.51
N LYS A 481 -16.63 10.96 -36.58
CA LYS A 481 -18.01 11.49 -36.79
C LYS A 481 -18.06 13.01 -36.90
N LYS A 482 -17.27 13.74 -36.07
CA LYS A 482 -17.19 15.20 -36.16
C LYS A 482 -16.61 15.68 -37.49
N VAL A 483 -15.56 15.03 -38.00
CA VAL A 483 -14.95 15.35 -39.29
C VAL A 483 -15.93 15.06 -40.44
N TYR A 484 -16.67 13.95 -40.36
CA TYR A 484 -17.69 13.61 -41.38
C TYR A 484 -18.85 14.61 -41.40
N HIS A 485 -19.35 15.07 -40.24
CA HIS A 485 -20.39 16.07 -40.14
C HIS A 485 -19.93 17.45 -40.61
N HIS A 486 -18.68 17.85 -40.36
CA HIS A 486 -18.11 19.11 -40.86
C HIS A 486 -17.94 19.09 -42.39
N LYS A 487 -17.53 17.96 -42.99
CA LYS A 487 -17.46 17.80 -44.44
C LYS A 487 -18.84 17.80 -45.10
N LYS A 488 -19.86 17.27 -44.43
CA LYS A 488 -21.25 17.26 -44.95
C LYS A 488 -21.94 18.63 -44.85
N LYS A 489 -21.54 19.51 -43.93
CA LYS A 489 -22.03 20.89 -43.82
C LYS A 489 -21.33 21.88 -44.77
N ARG A 490 -20.20 21.48 -45.38
CA ARG A 490 -19.43 22.29 -46.34
C ARG A 490 -19.72 21.92 -47.80
N ARG A 491 -20.52 20.88 -48.06
CA ARG A 491 -21.14 20.55 -49.36
C ARG A 491 -22.61 20.94 -49.32
#